data_c268cdd84fdb58626557ff41bd2e4f0f
#
_entry.id   c268cdd84fdb58626557ff41bd2e4f0f
#
_cell.length_a   1.000
_cell.length_b   1.000
_cell.length_c   1.000
_cell.angle_alpha   90.00
_cell.angle_beta   90.00
_cell.angle_gamma   90.00
#
_symmetry.space_group_name_H-M   'P 1'
#
loop_
_entity.id
_entity.type
_entity.pdbx_description
1 polymer ?
#
loop_
_entity_poly.entity_id
_entity_poly.type
_entity_poly.pdbx_seq_one_letter_code
_entity_poly.pdbx_strand_id
1 'polypeptide(L)'
;MIDRAVKELVQYGLKTGLIEEEDAIYARNLILADLKKDDYEDDDVADRPLEMILKDLLDYACQQGLCDDNVVARDLFDTKLMNDLMPRPSEVIKTFHEKYLISPKDATDYFYKLSQDSDYIRRYRICKDIKWKTDTKYGALDITINLSKPEKDPKAIAAAKKAKQSGYPKCLLCQENVGYAGRSNHPARENHRIIPMEIHHSQWFMQYSPYVYYNEHCIVFNGQHVPMKVERATFCKLFDYVKQFPHYMLGSNADLPIVGGSILSHDHFQGGGYVFAMAKAPYDRKFVLKGYEDLNAGIVKWPMSVIRLQGKDIDRIVQAADHILSSWRAYSDEAAFIFSETEGTPHNTITPIARMHKDLYELDLVLRNNITTEKSPWGVYHPSADLHHIKKENIGLIEVMGLAVLPARLKREMEELEEYILENKDIRSNEVLKKHADWVDEWISNYNIEKENIHSIVQAEISKVFVKVLECAGVYKRNEEGQEAFDRFIKTL
;
A
#
# COMPACT_ATOMS: atom_id res chain seq x y z
N MET A 1 5.11 39.61 1.59
CA MET A 1 4.52 38.34 1.06
C MET A 1 5.27 37.10 1.56
N ILE A 2 6.60 37.03 1.43
CA ILE A 2 7.38 35.87 1.90
C ILE A 2 7.42 35.78 3.42
N ASP A 3 7.63 36.89 4.13
CA ASP A 3 7.67 36.90 5.60
C ASP A 3 6.34 36.45 6.22
N ARG A 4 5.24 36.82 5.57
CA ARG A 4 3.90 36.30 5.92
C ARG A 4 3.83 34.78 5.79
N ALA A 5 4.32 34.20 4.68
CA ALA A 5 4.31 32.74 4.50
C ALA A 5 5.20 32.02 5.53
N VAL A 6 6.37 32.61 5.90
CA VAL A 6 7.21 32.11 6.98
C VAL A 6 6.47 32.09 8.31
N LYS A 7 5.79 33.22 8.66
CA LYS A 7 5.01 33.32 9.89
C LYS A 7 3.85 32.32 9.91
N GLU A 8 3.12 32.19 8.79
CA GLU A 8 2.02 31.24 8.64
C GLU A 8 2.49 29.79 8.81
N LEU A 9 3.68 29.44 8.30
CA LEU A 9 4.25 28.10 8.49
C LEU A 9 4.60 27.83 9.96
N VAL A 10 5.20 28.79 10.67
CA VAL A 10 5.47 28.69 12.12
C VAL A 10 4.18 28.54 12.91
N GLN A 11 3.15 29.36 12.60
CA GLN A 11 1.84 29.24 13.24
C GLN A 11 1.16 27.91 12.97
N TYR A 12 1.35 27.34 11.77
CA TYR A 12 0.89 25.99 11.46
C TYR A 12 1.57 24.95 12.41
N GLY A 13 2.87 25.08 12.63
CA GLY A 13 3.62 24.23 13.56
C GLY A 13 3.08 24.28 14.99
N LEU A 14 2.82 25.49 15.50
CA LEU A 14 2.19 25.71 16.82
C LEU A 14 0.78 25.13 16.91
N LYS A 15 -0.07 25.43 15.93
CA LYS A 15 -1.48 24.97 15.88
C LYS A 15 -1.60 23.46 15.83
N THR A 16 -0.68 22.79 15.15
CA THR A 16 -0.69 21.32 15.01
C THR A 16 0.04 20.61 16.16
N GLY A 17 0.81 21.34 16.97
CA GLY A 17 1.63 20.80 18.05
C GLY A 17 2.88 20.08 17.53
N LEU A 18 3.41 20.49 16.37
CA LEU A 18 4.73 20.04 15.90
C LEU A 18 5.85 20.73 16.68
N ILE A 19 5.63 21.97 17.10
CA ILE A 19 6.53 22.77 17.92
C ILE A 19 5.76 23.44 19.05
N GLU A 20 6.46 23.80 20.13
CA GLU A 20 5.94 24.58 21.25
C GLU A 20 6.23 26.07 21.05
N GLU A 21 5.62 26.95 21.86
CA GLU A 21 5.81 28.41 21.76
C GLU A 21 7.29 28.82 21.89
N GLU A 22 8.03 28.14 22.73
CA GLU A 22 9.47 28.37 22.95
C GLU A 22 10.33 28.11 21.73
N ASP A 23 9.85 27.25 20.81
CA ASP A 23 10.51 26.86 19.55
C ASP A 23 10.21 27.81 18.40
N ALA A 24 9.20 28.68 18.51
CA ALA A 24 8.68 29.48 17.39
C ALA A 24 9.75 30.38 16.73
N ILE A 25 10.60 31.05 17.54
CA ILE A 25 11.68 31.90 17.03
C ILE A 25 12.77 31.06 16.38
N TYR A 26 13.10 29.92 16.97
CA TYR A 26 14.12 29.00 16.47
C TYR A 26 13.70 28.43 15.12
N ALA A 27 12.47 27.90 15.00
CA ALA A 27 11.90 27.38 13.75
C ALA A 27 11.87 28.45 12.64
N ARG A 28 11.40 29.67 12.96
CA ARG A 28 11.42 30.79 12.02
C ARG A 28 12.82 31.06 11.47
N ASN A 29 13.83 31.09 12.35
CA ASN A 29 15.20 31.38 11.93
C ASN A 29 15.81 30.26 11.07
N LEU A 30 15.42 28.98 11.28
CA LEU A 30 15.81 27.88 10.40
C LEU A 30 15.18 28.02 9.03
N ILE A 31 13.87 28.32 8.94
CA ILE A 31 13.15 28.55 7.69
C ILE A 31 13.79 29.73 6.92
N LEU A 32 14.11 30.85 7.59
CA LEU A 32 14.79 31.99 6.96
C LEU A 32 16.17 31.60 6.43
N ALA A 33 16.94 30.80 7.19
CA ALA A 33 18.24 30.31 6.75
C ALA A 33 18.15 29.42 5.51
N ASP A 34 17.13 28.57 5.43
CA ASP A 34 16.86 27.72 4.27
C ASP A 34 16.43 28.51 3.03
N LEU A 35 15.66 29.58 3.23
CA LEU A 35 15.27 30.53 2.19
C LEU A 35 16.39 31.51 1.81
N LYS A 36 17.56 31.47 2.48
CA LYS A 36 18.66 32.44 2.30
C LYS A 36 18.21 33.88 2.48
N LYS A 37 17.35 34.11 3.46
CA LYS A 37 16.80 35.42 3.77
C LYS A 37 17.39 35.95 5.08
N ASP A 38 18.05 37.11 5.02
CA ASP A 38 18.80 37.71 6.16
C ASP A 38 17.94 38.65 7.02
N ASP A 39 16.78 39.09 6.51
CA ASP A 39 15.84 39.97 7.17
C ASP A 39 14.46 39.35 7.34
N TYR A 40 13.68 39.90 8.28
CA TYR A 40 12.31 39.47 8.53
C TYR A 40 11.48 40.66 9.02
N GLU A 41 10.36 40.91 8.36
CA GLU A 41 9.37 41.86 8.82
C GLU A 41 8.09 41.11 9.27
N ASP A 42 7.63 41.45 10.49
CA ASP A 42 6.41 40.85 11.00
C ASP A 42 5.19 41.33 10.21
N ASP A 43 4.31 40.42 9.83
CA ASP A 43 3.15 40.70 8.99
C ASP A 43 1.90 40.03 9.59
N ASP A 44 0.75 40.54 9.27
CA ASP A 44 -0.51 39.91 9.63
C ASP A 44 -0.69 38.63 8.83
N VAL A 45 -1.20 37.58 9.49
CA VAL A 45 -1.39 36.27 8.92
C VAL A 45 -2.85 35.90 8.81
N ALA A 46 -3.15 35.00 7.88
CA ALA A 46 -4.45 34.33 7.77
C ALA A 46 -4.30 32.83 8.01
N ASP A 47 -5.38 32.19 8.47
CA ASP A 47 -5.44 30.74 8.55
C ASP A 47 -5.61 30.16 7.13
N ARG A 48 -4.49 29.73 6.54
CA ARG A 48 -4.48 29.18 5.16
C ARG A 48 -4.13 27.69 5.19
N PRO A 49 -4.59 26.92 4.18
CA PRO A 49 -4.16 25.54 4.00
C PRO A 49 -2.63 25.43 3.83
N LEU A 50 -2.02 24.39 4.41
CA LEU A 50 -0.58 24.18 4.38
C LEU A 50 0.00 24.17 2.95
N GLU A 51 -0.67 23.53 2.00
CA GLU A 51 -0.25 23.47 0.60
C GLU A 51 -0.15 24.87 -0.05
N MET A 52 -0.95 25.84 0.39
CA MET A 52 -0.88 27.22 -0.11
C MET A 52 0.31 27.97 0.50
N ILE A 53 0.59 27.72 1.78
CA ILE A 53 1.74 28.30 2.48
C ILE A 53 3.05 27.76 1.86
N LEU A 54 3.14 26.44 1.73
CA LEU A 54 4.30 25.78 1.11
C LEU A 54 4.48 26.19 -0.35
N LYS A 55 3.39 26.37 -1.11
CA LYS A 55 3.45 26.85 -2.48
C LYS A 55 4.14 28.21 -2.58
N ASP A 56 3.76 29.19 -1.72
CA ASP A 56 4.35 30.53 -1.73
C ASP A 56 5.86 30.49 -1.38
N LEU A 57 6.23 29.66 -0.40
CA LEU A 57 7.63 29.46 -0.01
C LEU A 57 8.45 28.81 -1.13
N LEU A 58 7.89 27.79 -1.80
CA LEU A 58 8.53 27.11 -2.92
C LEU A 58 8.65 28.00 -4.16
N ASP A 59 7.63 28.81 -4.47
CA ASP A 59 7.68 29.75 -5.59
C ASP A 59 8.77 30.79 -5.37
N TYR A 60 8.93 31.28 -4.12
CA TYR A 60 10.05 32.15 -3.75
C TYR A 60 11.39 31.43 -3.91
N ALA A 61 11.53 30.21 -3.37
CA ALA A 61 12.76 29.44 -3.46
C ALA A 61 13.16 29.17 -4.92
N CYS A 62 12.24 28.84 -5.80
CA CYS A 62 12.50 28.66 -7.23
C CYS A 62 12.92 29.99 -7.90
N GLN A 63 12.27 31.12 -7.57
CA GLN A 63 12.63 32.46 -8.09
C GLN A 63 14.04 32.89 -7.66
N GLN A 64 14.45 32.51 -6.44
CA GLN A 64 15.80 32.78 -5.93
C GLN A 64 16.83 31.75 -6.42
N GLY A 65 16.44 30.75 -7.22
CA GLY A 65 17.35 29.70 -7.70
C GLY A 65 17.82 28.72 -6.62
N LEU A 66 17.09 28.61 -5.49
CA LEU A 66 17.39 27.69 -4.40
C LEU A 66 16.95 26.26 -4.71
N CYS A 67 15.96 26.10 -5.57
CA CYS A 67 15.54 24.79 -6.10
C CYS A 67 15.06 24.93 -7.55
N ASP A 68 15.14 23.83 -8.30
CA ASP A 68 14.57 23.76 -9.64
C ASP A 68 13.05 23.74 -9.60
N ASP A 69 12.38 24.34 -10.59
CA ASP A 69 10.93 24.33 -10.71
C ASP A 69 10.43 23.03 -11.36
N ASN A 70 10.54 21.94 -10.60
CA ASN A 70 9.98 20.65 -10.95
C ASN A 70 9.48 19.93 -9.69
N VAL A 71 8.60 18.96 -9.85
CA VAL A 71 7.94 18.25 -8.73
C VAL A 71 8.95 17.64 -7.75
N VAL A 72 10.03 17.03 -8.25
CA VAL A 72 11.03 16.35 -7.40
C VAL A 72 11.80 17.35 -6.56
N ALA A 73 12.29 18.45 -7.17
CA ALA A 73 13.05 19.46 -6.45
C ALA A 73 12.18 20.22 -5.44
N ARG A 74 10.94 20.53 -5.81
CA ARG A 74 9.94 21.13 -4.89
C ARG A 74 9.65 20.20 -3.71
N ASP A 75 9.49 18.89 -3.94
CA ASP A 75 9.26 17.89 -2.89
C ASP A 75 10.48 17.72 -1.96
N LEU A 76 11.69 17.91 -2.46
CA LEU A 76 12.90 17.93 -1.62
C LEU A 76 12.91 19.18 -0.73
N PHE A 77 12.58 20.34 -1.30
CA PHE A 77 12.67 21.61 -0.59
C PHE A 77 11.53 21.81 0.43
N ASP A 78 10.30 21.44 0.10
CA ASP A 78 9.17 21.53 1.06
C ASP A 78 9.37 20.58 2.25
N THR A 79 9.91 19.38 2.00
CA THR A 79 10.23 18.44 3.08
C THR A 79 11.31 18.98 4.00
N LYS A 80 12.26 19.75 3.45
CA LYS A 80 13.30 20.45 4.23
C LYS A 80 12.68 21.52 5.13
N LEU A 81 11.81 22.40 4.58
CA LEU A 81 11.11 23.42 5.35
C LEU A 81 10.22 22.80 6.45
N MET A 82 9.54 21.71 6.16
CA MET A 82 8.73 21.00 7.15
C MET A 82 9.58 20.38 8.26
N ASN A 83 10.83 19.97 7.97
CA ASN A 83 11.74 19.45 8.98
C ASN A 83 12.11 20.48 10.06
N ASP A 84 12.09 21.77 9.74
CA ASP A 84 12.34 22.85 10.69
C ASP A 84 11.29 22.94 11.82
N LEU A 85 10.13 22.32 11.58
CA LEU A 85 9.04 22.20 12.56
C LEU A 85 9.00 20.82 13.25
N MET A 86 9.89 19.89 12.88
CA MET A 86 9.77 18.52 13.36
C MET A 86 10.39 18.30 14.73
N PRO A 87 9.68 17.63 15.66
CA PRO A 87 10.30 17.14 16.88
C PRO A 87 11.40 16.12 16.55
N ARG A 88 12.40 16.05 17.43
CA ARG A 88 13.49 15.08 17.30
C ARG A 88 12.97 13.65 17.36
N PRO A 89 13.61 12.68 16.66
CA PRO A 89 13.21 11.27 16.73
C PRO A 89 13.04 10.73 18.16
N SER A 90 13.94 11.13 19.08
CA SER A 90 13.87 10.72 20.49
C SER A 90 12.62 11.22 21.22
N GLU A 91 12.15 12.42 20.90
CA GLU A 91 10.93 13.02 21.46
C GLU A 91 9.69 12.30 20.94
N VAL A 92 9.64 12.05 19.63
CA VAL A 92 8.56 11.29 19.01
C VAL A 92 8.45 9.89 19.61
N ILE A 93 9.57 9.18 19.75
CA ILE A 93 9.62 7.84 20.36
C ILE A 93 9.17 7.89 21.82
N LYS A 94 9.63 8.85 22.59
CA LYS A 94 9.23 9.03 24.00
C LYS A 94 7.73 9.26 24.10
N THR A 95 7.19 10.21 23.36
CA THR A 95 5.75 10.54 23.35
C THR A 95 4.90 9.35 22.91
N PHE A 96 5.36 8.61 21.89
CA PHE A 96 4.69 7.38 21.45
C PHE A 96 4.58 6.35 22.60
N HIS A 97 5.67 6.11 23.34
CA HIS A 97 5.65 5.17 24.46
C HIS A 97 4.80 5.68 25.63
N GLU A 98 4.81 6.96 25.93
CA GLU A 98 3.92 7.55 26.95
C GLU A 98 2.44 7.35 26.59
N LYS A 99 2.09 7.57 25.32
CA LYS A 99 0.74 7.30 24.79
C LYS A 99 0.40 5.81 24.82
N TYR A 100 1.38 4.95 24.50
CA TYR A 100 1.18 3.50 24.52
C TYR A 100 0.85 2.98 25.94
N LEU A 101 1.36 3.61 26.98
CA LEU A 101 0.97 3.29 28.38
C LEU A 101 -0.51 3.59 28.68
N ILE A 102 -1.14 4.50 27.92
CA ILE A 102 -2.59 4.76 28.00
C ILE A 102 -3.33 3.69 27.22
N SER A 103 -3.04 3.60 25.92
CA SER A 103 -3.51 2.50 25.07
C SER A 103 -2.66 2.40 23.79
N PRO A 104 -2.58 1.20 23.16
CA PRO A 104 -1.96 1.06 21.84
C PRO A 104 -2.59 2.00 20.79
N LYS A 105 -3.89 2.26 20.91
CA LYS A 105 -4.62 3.15 19.98
C LYS A 105 -4.19 4.61 20.15
N ASP A 106 -4.04 5.11 21.37
CA ASP A 106 -3.59 6.49 21.61
C ASP A 106 -2.18 6.73 21.03
N ALA A 107 -1.32 5.72 21.10
CA ALA A 107 0.03 5.79 20.51
C ALA A 107 -0.03 5.84 18.97
N THR A 108 -0.81 4.99 18.33
CA THR A 108 -0.97 4.98 16.88
C THR A 108 -1.67 6.24 16.37
N ASP A 109 -2.70 6.74 17.06
CA ASP A 109 -3.40 7.99 16.73
C ASP A 109 -2.42 9.19 16.76
N TYR A 110 -1.59 9.30 17.80
CA TYR A 110 -0.55 10.31 17.89
C TYR A 110 0.41 10.24 16.71
N PHE A 111 0.95 9.06 16.42
CA PHE A 111 1.97 8.91 15.39
C PHE A 111 1.39 9.08 13.97
N TYR A 112 0.12 8.69 13.76
CA TYR A 112 -0.58 8.93 12.50
C TYR A 112 -0.85 10.43 12.30
N LYS A 113 -1.33 11.12 13.34
CA LYS A 113 -1.51 12.58 13.32
C LYS A 113 -0.18 13.29 13.03
N LEU A 114 0.90 12.95 13.71
CA LEU A 114 2.24 13.49 13.44
C LEU A 114 2.65 13.30 11.98
N SER A 115 2.44 12.12 11.42
CA SER A 115 2.77 11.80 10.04
C SER A 115 1.93 12.61 9.02
N GLN A 116 0.72 13.01 9.38
CA GLN A 116 -0.13 13.89 8.58
C GLN A 116 0.25 15.36 8.71
N ASP A 117 0.47 15.84 9.93
CA ASP A 117 0.73 17.25 10.19
C ASP A 117 2.13 17.66 9.76
N SER A 118 3.08 16.73 9.75
CA SER A 118 4.43 16.94 9.20
C SER A 118 4.50 16.99 7.67
N ASP A 119 3.38 16.88 6.97
CA ASP A 119 3.30 16.72 5.50
C ASP A 119 4.08 15.51 4.94
N TYR A 120 4.46 14.57 5.81
CA TYR A 120 4.97 13.27 5.35
C TYR A 120 3.87 12.50 4.62
N ILE A 121 2.64 12.55 5.14
CA ILE A 121 1.40 12.15 4.47
C ILE A 121 0.76 13.39 3.85
N ARG A 122 0.91 13.58 2.56
CA ARG A 122 0.42 14.75 1.82
C ARG A 122 -1.08 14.65 1.56
N ARG A 123 -1.88 15.04 2.57
CA ARG A 123 -3.36 14.92 2.55
C ARG A 123 -3.98 15.56 1.32
N TYR A 124 -3.50 16.73 0.89
CA TYR A 124 -4.00 17.45 -0.29
C TYR A 124 -3.70 16.75 -1.63
N ARG A 125 -2.77 15.80 -1.67
CA ARG A 125 -2.58 14.91 -2.84
C ARG A 125 -3.49 13.70 -2.76
N ILE A 126 -3.60 13.08 -1.58
CA ILE A 126 -4.39 11.87 -1.35
C ILE A 126 -5.89 12.12 -1.54
N CYS A 127 -6.40 13.31 -1.18
CA CYS A 127 -7.82 13.65 -1.39
C CYS A 127 -8.22 13.72 -2.88
N LYS A 128 -7.26 13.75 -3.81
CA LYS A 128 -7.52 13.72 -5.26
C LYS A 128 -7.73 12.30 -5.79
N ASP A 129 -7.35 11.26 -5.02
CA ASP A 129 -7.60 9.87 -5.40
C ASP A 129 -9.09 9.63 -5.63
N ILE A 130 -9.43 8.96 -6.73
CA ILE A 130 -10.82 8.60 -7.04
C ILE A 130 -11.10 7.26 -6.37
N LYS A 131 -12.12 7.22 -5.50
CA LYS A 131 -12.44 6.04 -4.68
C LYS A 131 -13.93 5.72 -4.78
N TRP A 132 -14.24 4.44 -4.98
CA TRP A 132 -15.62 3.93 -4.89
C TRP A 132 -15.65 2.52 -4.38
N LYS A 133 -16.86 2.03 -4.02
CA LYS A 133 -17.10 0.66 -3.61
C LYS A 133 -18.04 -0.01 -4.59
N THR A 134 -17.85 -1.29 -4.80
CA THR A 134 -18.69 -2.11 -5.66
C THR A 134 -19.06 -3.41 -4.96
N ASP A 135 -20.36 -3.68 -4.90
CA ASP A 135 -20.87 -4.96 -4.42
C ASP A 135 -20.62 -6.07 -5.43
N THR A 136 -20.10 -7.18 -4.95
CA THR A 136 -19.79 -8.36 -5.75
C THR A 136 -20.30 -9.63 -5.08
N LYS A 137 -20.26 -10.76 -5.79
CA LYS A 137 -20.55 -12.08 -5.19
C LYS A 137 -19.61 -12.47 -4.04
N TYR A 138 -18.51 -11.73 -3.85
CA TYR A 138 -17.51 -11.93 -2.80
C TYR A 138 -17.58 -10.87 -1.68
N GLY A 139 -18.52 -9.96 -1.74
CA GLY A 139 -18.66 -8.80 -0.87
C GLY A 139 -18.29 -7.49 -1.55
N ALA A 140 -18.33 -6.39 -0.81
CA ALA A 140 -18.03 -5.07 -1.32
C ALA A 140 -16.52 -4.87 -1.46
N LEU A 141 -16.03 -4.70 -2.69
CA LEU A 141 -14.65 -4.38 -3.00
C LEU A 141 -14.42 -2.86 -3.00
N ASP A 142 -13.24 -2.45 -2.60
CA ASP A 142 -12.79 -1.07 -2.68
C ASP A 142 -11.96 -0.87 -3.96
N ILE A 143 -12.28 0.18 -4.73
CA ILE A 143 -11.55 0.54 -5.94
C ILE A 143 -10.97 1.94 -5.78
N THR A 144 -9.70 2.09 -6.10
CA THR A 144 -9.01 3.39 -6.05
C THR A 144 -8.22 3.60 -7.33
N ILE A 145 -8.45 4.72 -8.02
CA ILE A 145 -7.51 5.27 -9.00
C ILE A 145 -6.58 6.17 -8.21
N ASN A 146 -5.33 5.76 -8.08
CA ASN A 146 -4.36 6.45 -7.24
C ASN A 146 -3.71 7.60 -8.02
N LEU A 147 -4.02 8.84 -7.62
CA LEU A 147 -3.48 10.08 -8.18
C LEU A 147 -2.40 10.69 -7.30
N SER A 148 -2.24 10.22 -6.08
CA SER A 148 -1.29 10.76 -5.10
C SER A 148 0.14 10.29 -5.31
N LYS A 149 0.33 9.13 -5.99
CA LYS A 149 1.65 8.66 -6.40
C LYS A 149 2.05 9.36 -7.70
N PRO A 150 3.06 10.25 -7.69
CA PRO A 150 3.47 10.95 -8.90
C PRO A 150 3.88 9.96 -9.98
N GLU A 151 3.28 10.06 -11.17
CA GLU A 151 3.80 9.39 -12.33
C GLU A 151 5.17 10.02 -12.63
N LYS A 152 6.19 9.18 -12.78
CA LYS A 152 7.53 9.67 -13.07
C LYS A 152 7.54 10.28 -14.47
N ASP A 153 7.75 11.59 -14.56
CA ASP A 153 8.02 12.27 -15.82
C ASP A 153 9.16 11.54 -16.55
N PRO A 154 9.05 11.27 -17.86
CA PRO A 154 10.12 10.69 -18.67
C PRO A 154 11.47 11.41 -18.52
N LYS A 155 11.47 12.75 -18.38
CA LYS A 155 12.67 13.54 -18.11
C LYS A 155 13.25 13.25 -16.72
N ALA A 156 12.40 13.12 -15.70
CA ALA A 156 12.82 12.75 -14.35
C ALA A 156 13.37 11.30 -14.30
N ILE A 157 12.79 10.37 -15.06
CA ILE A 157 13.32 8.99 -15.21
C ILE A 157 14.71 9.02 -15.85
N ALA A 158 14.89 9.80 -16.93
CA ALA A 158 16.17 9.93 -17.62
C ALA A 158 17.24 10.58 -16.72
N ALA A 159 16.87 11.63 -15.98
CA ALA A 159 17.74 12.28 -15.00
C ALA A 159 18.14 11.32 -13.86
N ALA A 160 17.19 10.57 -13.31
CA ALA A 160 17.44 9.58 -12.26
C ALA A 160 18.38 8.44 -12.72
N LYS A 161 18.29 8.02 -13.99
CA LYS A 161 19.21 7.02 -14.56
C LYS A 161 20.65 7.55 -14.69
N LYS A 162 20.81 8.85 -14.94
CA LYS A 162 22.11 9.51 -15.04
C LYS A 162 22.69 9.92 -13.69
N ALA A 163 21.87 9.98 -12.65
CA ALA A 163 22.29 10.36 -11.30
C ALA A 163 23.29 9.34 -10.73
N LYS A 164 24.26 9.84 -9.95
CA LYS A 164 25.21 9.00 -9.24
C LYS A 164 24.45 8.02 -8.34
N GLN A 165 24.69 6.73 -8.51
CA GLN A 165 24.12 5.70 -7.63
C GLN A 165 24.77 5.80 -6.26
N SER A 166 23.94 5.78 -5.22
CA SER A 166 24.37 5.77 -3.84
C SER A 166 23.78 4.56 -3.13
N GLY A 167 24.61 3.87 -2.36
CA GLY A 167 24.17 2.78 -1.48
C GLY A 167 23.61 3.24 -0.13
N TYR A 168 23.36 4.56 0.05
CA TYR A 168 22.85 5.12 1.28
C TYR A 168 21.68 6.10 1.01
N PRO A 169 20.52 5.87 1.63
CA PRO A 169 20.06 4.61 2.24
C PRO A 169 20.05 3.47 1.22
N LYS A 170 20.19 2.22 1.65
CA LYS A 170 20.18 1.04 0.73
C LYS A 170 18.84 0.87 0.02
N CYS A 171 17.72 1.11 0.71
CA CYS A 171 16.37 1.09 0.13
C CYS A 171 15.43 2.04 0.88
N LEU A 172 14.17 2.13 0.39
CA LEU A 172 13.15 3.02 0.96
C LEU A 172 12.68 2.65 2.37
N LEU A 173 13.01 1.43 2.85
CA LEU A 173 12.60 0.91 4.16
C LEU A 173 13.74 0.91 5.18
N CYS A 174 14.97 1.29 4.80
CA CYS A 174 16.08 1.34 5.75
C CYS A 174 15.88 2.48 6.76
N GLN A 175 16.24 2.24 8.03
CA GLN A 175 16.14 3.24 9.10
C GLN A 175 16.94 4.52 8.81
N GLU A 176 17.97 4.44 7.97
CA GLU A 176 18.77 5.56 7.49
C GLU A 176 17.99 6.59 6.67
N ASN A 177 16.73 6.30 6.34
CA ASN A 177 15.83 7.29 5.73
C ASN A 177 15.39 8.39 6.72
N VAL A 178 15.44 8.15 8.03
CA VAL A 178 15.04 9.17 9.03
C VAL A 178 15.94 10.40 8.93
N GLY A 179 15.35 11.55 8.59
CA GLY A 179 16.09 12.80 8.44
C GLY A 179 16.92 12.89 7.15
N TYR A 180 16.73 11.95 6.19
CA TYR A 180 17.49 11.96 4.93
C TYR A 180 16.93 12.99 3.95
N ALA A 181 17.79 13.92 3.47
CA ALA A 181 17.38 15.01 2.59
C ALA A 181 16.80 14.54 1.22
N GLY A 182 17.11 13.31 0.82
CA GLY A 182 16.70 12.83 -0.49
C GLY A 182 17.65 13.26 -1.62
N ARG A 183 17.26 12.93 -2.83
CA ARG A 183 17.95 13.28 -4.08
C ARG A 183 17.04 12.97 -5.28
N SER A 184 17.45 13.34 -6.48
CA SER A 184 16.63 13.15 -7.71
C SER A 184 16.11 11.72 -7.95
N ASN A 185 16.77 10.70 -7.41
CA ASN A 185 16.38 9.28 -7.53
C ASN A 185 16.01 8.62 -6.19
N HIS A 186 15.90 9.39 -5.10
CA HIS A 186 15.47 8.92 -3.79
C HIS A 186 14.63 10.00 -3.10
N PRO A 187 13.43 9.68 -2.59
CA PRO A 187 12.54 10.69 -2.03
C PRO A 187 13.13 11.37 -0.80
N ALA A 188 12.70 12.61 -0.56
CA ALA A 188 12.99 13.33 0.67
C ALA A 188 12.36 12.62 1.88
N ARG A 189 13.06 12.64 3.00
CA ARG A 189 12.68 11.99 4.26
C ARG A 189 13.07 12.80 5.50
N GLU A 190 13.33 14.10 5.37
CA GLU A 190 13.74 14.95 6.50
C GLU A 190 12.62 15.01 7.56
N ASN A 191 11.35 15.08 7.14
CA ASN A 191 10.15 15.04 7.98
C ASN A 191 9.70 13.61 8.36
N HIS A 192 10.45 12.58 7.98
CA HIS A 192 10.11 11.18 8.27
C HIS A 192 10.58 10.77 9.67
N ARG A 193 9.70 10.07 10.39
CA ARG A 193 9.98 9.47 11.71
C ARG A 193 9.55 8.01 11.71
N ILE A 194 10.19 7.20 12.54
CA ILE A 194 9.89 5.77 12.71
C ILE A 194 9.83 5.44 14.21
N ILE A 195 9.05 4.44 14.55
CA ILE A 195 8.94 3.95 15.93
C ILE A 195 9.67 2.60 16.03
N PRO A 196 10.70 2.51 16.88
CA PRO A 196 11.36 1.23 17.17
C PRO A 196 10.45 0.32 17.97
N MET A 197 10.45 -0.96 17.67
CA MET A 197 9.71 -1.99 18.38
C MET A 197 10.45 -3.31 18.39
N GLU A 198 10.18 -4.14 19.37
CA GLU A 198 10.63 -5.53 19.40
C GLU A 198 9.56 -6.43 18.81
N ILE A 199 9.91 -7.24 17.82
CA ILE A 199 9.05 -8.26 17.23
C ILE A 199 9.86 -9.56 17.17
N HIS A 200 9.33 -10.60 17.80
CA HIS A 200 9.94 -11.93 17.83
C HIS A 200 11.45 -11.86 18.18
N HIS A 201 11.73 -11.18 19.31
CA HIS A 201 13.08 -11.01 19.87
C HIS A 201 14.10 -10.30 18.95
N SER A 202 13.64 -9.51 18.03
CA SER A 202 14.48 -8.71 17.13
C SER A 202 13.98 -7.29 16.95
N GLN A 203 14.91 -6.42 16.52
CA GLN A 203 14.60 -5.00 16.31
C GLN A 203 13.84 -4.80 15.00
N TRP A 204 12.68 -4.17 15.09
CA TRP A 204 11.84 -3.73 13.99
C TRP A 204 11.50 -2.27 14.13
N PHE A 205 10.94 -1.69 13.08
CA PHE A 205 10.46 -0.32 13.07
C PHE A 205 9.09 -0.23 12.40
N MET A 206 8.26 0.69 12.87
CA MET A 206 7.00 1.04 12.24
C MET A 206 7.07 2.45 11.64
N GLN A 207 6.51 2.61 10.46
CA GLN A 207 6.25 3.88 9.79
C GLN A 207 4.88 3.84 9.12
N TYR A 208 4.26 5.00 8.89
CA TYR A 208 3.11 5.07 8.00
C TYR A 208 3.56 5.17 6.54
N SER A 209 2.72 4.69 5.63
CA SER A 209 2.94 4.87 4.19
C SER A 209 2.54 6.28 3.79
N PRO A 210 3.38 7.03 3.08
CA PRO A 210 3.02 8.37 2.61
C PRO A 210 1.90 8.35 1.55
N TYR A 211 1.59 7.19 0.97
CA TYR A 211 0.56 7.06 -0.07
C TYR A 211 -0.83 6.74 0.47
N VAL A 212 -0.95 6.28 1.72
CA VAL A 212 -2.20 5.97 2.43
C VAL A 212 -3.24 5.30 1.51
N TYR A 213 -2.91 4.13 0.99
CA TYR A 213 -3.86 3.37 0.14
C TYR A 213 -5.16 3.03 0.88
N TYR A 214 -5.10 2.90 2.20
CA TYR A 214 -6.21 2.71 3.13
C TYR A 214 -5.89 3.40 4.47
N ASN A 215 -6.90 3.53 5.35
CA ASN A 215 -6.74 4.24 6.61
C ASN A 215 -5.62 3.64 7.47
N GLU A 216 -4.74 4.52 7.99
CA GLU A 216 -3.63 4.16 8.86
C GLU A 216 -2.68 3.10 8.24
N HIS A 217 -2.52 3.12 6.90
CA HIS A 217 -1.60 2.20 6.22
C HIS A 217 -0.19 2.35 6.76
N CYS A 218 0.27 1.34 7.50
CA CYS A 218 1.62 1.30 8.06
C CYS A 218 2.48 0.21 7.41
N ILE A 219 3.78 0.39 7.52
CA ILE A 219 4.81 -0.57 7.13
C ILE A 219 5.64 -0.88 8.36
N VAL A 220 5.76 -2.16 8.66
CA VAL A 220 6.57 -2.69 9.77
C VAL A 220 7.75 -3.43 9.15
N PHE A 221 8.98 -2.96 9.37
CA PHE A 221 10.14 -3.44 8.66
C PHE A 221 11.29 -3.83 9.60
N ASN A 222 12.06 -4.82 9.18
CA ASN A 222 13.20 -5.35 9.92
C ASN A 222 14.28 -4.27 10.09
N GLY A 223 14.87 -4.17 11.27
CA GLY A 223 16.00 -3.26 11.53
C GLY A 223 17.26 -3.60 10.71
N GLN A 224 17.34 -4.81 10.17
CA GLN A 224 18.41 -5.25 9.28
C GLN A 224 17.90 -5.34 7.83
N HIS A 225 18.70 -4.90 6.87
CA HIS A 225 18.39 -5.04 5.45
C HIS A 225 18.66 -6.48 4.99
N VAL A 226 17.69 -7.36 5.24
CA VAL A 226 17.72 -8.78 4.87
C VAL A 226 16.54 -9.11 3.96
N PRO A 227 16.67 -10.06 3.03
CA PRO A 227 15.59 -10.45 2.14
C PRO A 227 14.35 -10.97 2.89
N MET A 228 13.18 -10.76 2.31
CA MET A 228 11.93 -11.36 2.78
C MET A 228 11.97 -12.87 2.67
N LYS A 229 11.37 -13.53 3.67
CA LYS A 229 11.15 -14.96 3.68
C LYS A 229 9.87 -15.28 4.42
N VAL A 230 8.99 -16.05 3.81
CA VAL A 230 7.77 -16.54 4.44
C VAL A 230 8.09 -17.90 5.07
N GLU A 231 8.08 -17.96 6.38
CA GLU A 231 8.38 -19.17 7.17
C GLU A 231 7.62 -19.13 8.50
N ARG A 232 7.73 -20.15 9.34
CA ARG A 232 7.09 -20.21 10.66
C ARG A 232 7.31 -18.92 11.48
N ALA A 233 8.56 -18.40 11.48
CA ALA A 233 8.87 -17.16 12.19
C ALA A 233 8.09 -15.96 11.67
N THR A 234 7.69 -15.94 10.40
CA THR A 234 6.82 -14.89 9.83
C THR A 234 5.47 -14.87 10.55
N PHE A 235 4.84 -16.02 10.74
CA PHE A 235 3.55 -16.10 11.45
C PHE A 235 3.67 -15.65 12.90
N CYS A 236 4.76 -16.03 13.59
CA CYS A 236 5.07 -15.54 14.93
C CYS A 236 5.18 -14.02 14.97
N LYS A 237 5.93 -13.43 14.02
CA LYS A 237 6.13 -11.97 13.91
C LYS A 237 4.81 -11.23 13.68
N LEU A 238 3.94 -11.74 12.79
CA LEU A 238 2.63 -11.15 12.51
C LEU A 238 1.78 -11.10 13.77
N PHE A 239 1.69 -12.19 14.51
CA PHE A 239 0.89 -12.24 15.74
C PHE A 239 1.52 -11.46 16.89
N ASP A 240 2.84 -11.39 16.98
CA ASP A 240 3.50 -10.59 18.00
C ASP A 240 3.18 -9.10 17.84
N TYR A 241 3.12 -8.62 16.60
CA TYR A 241 2.64 -7.27 16.30
C TYR A 241 1.14 -7.10 16.62
N VAL A 242 0.29 -8.05 16.23
CA VAL A 242 -1.16 -7.99 16.49
C VAL A 242 -1.46 -8.01 18.00
N LYS A 243 -0.65 -8.69 18.82
CA LYS A 243 -0.74 -8.59 20.28
C LYS A 243 -0.46 -7.19 20.81
N GLN A 244 0.55 -6.52 20.23
CA GLN A 244 0.93 -5.15 20.61
C GLN A 244 -0.11 -4.13 20.12
N PHE A 245 -0.69 -4.35 18.94
CA PHE A 245 -1.67 -3.46 18.30
C PHE A 245 -2.91 -4.22 17.83
N PRO A 246 -3.79 -4.65 18.75
CA PRO A 246 -4.93 -5.52 18.42
C PRO A 246 -6.00 -4.87 17.55
N HIS A 247 -5.98 -3.56 17.40
CA HIS A 247 -6.86 -2.80 16.51
C HIS A 247 -6.33 -2.74 15.06
N TYR A 248 -5.11 -3.25 14.80
CA TYR A 248 -4.48 -3.32 13.48
C TYR A 248 -4.46 -4.76 12.95
N MET A 249 -4.52 -4.89 11.64
CA MET A 249 -4.08 -6.10 10.94
C MET A 249 -2.61 -5.96 10.54
N LEU A 250 -1.93 -7.08 10.31
CA LEU A 250 -0.60 -7.13 9.70
C LEU A 250 -0.51 -8.31 8.72
N GLY A 251 0.05 -8.06 7.53
CA GLY A 251 0.24 -9.09 6.53
C GLY A 251 1.60 -8.99 5.83
N SER A 252 2.07 -10.11 5.30
CA SER A 252 3.26 -10.19 4.48
C SER A 252 2.92 -10.34 3.00
N ASN A 253 3.65 -9.67 2.13
CA ASN A 253 3.68 -10.09 0.74
C ASN A 253 4.27 -11.51 0.62
N ALA A 254 3.99 -12.17 -0.49
CA ALA A 254 4.70 -13.40 -0.84
C ALA A 254 6.20 -13.13 -1.08
N ASP A 255 7.04 -14.10 -0.77
CA ASP A 255 8.51 -14.00 -0.84
C ASP A 255 9.10 -14.41 -2.20
N LEU A 256 8.26 -14.79 -3.17
CA LEU A 256 8.68 -15.12 -4.52
C LEU A 256 8.38 -13.99 -5.50
N PRO A 257 9.22 -13.80 -6.54
CA PRO A 257 8.95 -12.80 -7.59
C PRO A 257 7.62 -13.08 -8.30
N ILE A 258 7.08 -12.09 -9.03
CA ILE A 258 5.80 -12.14 -9.77
C ILE A 258 4.58 -12.08 -8.85
N VAL A 259 4.57 -12.84 -7.76
CA VAL A 259 3.45 -12.90 -6.79
C VAL A 259 3.74 -12.14 -5.50
N GLY A 260 4.95 -11.60 -5.33
CA GLY A 260 5.39 -10.81 -4.19
C GLY A 260 5.21 -9.31 -4.37
N GLY A 261 5.62 -8.56 -3.36
CA GLY A 261 5.69 -7.10 -3.37
C GLY A 261 6.91 -6.56 -4.12
N SER A 262 7.01 -5.23 -4.17
CA SER A 262 8.06 -4.54 -4.93
C SER A 262 9.43 -4.51 -4.24
N ILE A 263 9.53 -4.79 -2.93
CA ILE A 263 10.77 -4.72 -2.15
C ILE A 263 11.00 -6.07 -1.46
N LEU A 264 11.44 -7.07 -2.22
CA LEU A 264 11.75 -8.41 -1.68
C LEU A 264 13.10 -8.46 -0.96
N SER A 265 13.96 -7.47 -1.16
CA SER A 265 15.31 -7.41 -0.58
C SER A 265 15.35 -6.94 0.87
N HIS A 266 14.24 -6.44 1.41
CA HIS A 266 14.14 -5.97 2.79
C HIS A 266 12.88 -6.54 3.45
N ASP A 267 13.06 -7.36 4.49
CA ASP A 267 11.98 -8.04 5.21
C ASP A 267 11.04 -7.00 5.85
N HIS A 268 9.77 -7.02 5.46
CA HIS A 268 8.76 -6.06 5.90
C HIS A 268 7.35 -6.61 5.78
N PHE A 269 6.46 -6.02 6.55
CA PHE A 269 5.03 -6.29 6.58
C PHE A 269 4.24 -5.00 6.31
N GLN A 270 2.99 -5.14 5.90
CA GLN A 270 2.06 -4.03 5.76
C GLN A 270 0.87 -4.25 6.67
N GLY A 271 0.45 -3.18 7.37
CA GLY A 271 -0.63 -3.23 8.34
C GLY A 271 -1.42 -1.94 8.42
N GLY A 272 -2.31 -1.85 9.40
CA GLY A 272 -3.10 -0.65 9.67
C GLY A 272 -4.50 -0.91 10.18
N GLY A 273 -5.21 0.18 10.47
CA GLY A 273 -6.54 0.20 11.04
C GLY A 273 -7.66 0.12 9.99
N TYR A 274 -7.60 -0.86 9.08
CA TYR A 274 -8.60 -1.03 8.02
C TYR A 274 -9.16 -2.45 7.94
N VAL A 275 -10.48 -2.57 7.78
CA VAL A 275 -11.16 -3.86 7.64
C VAL A 275 -11.50 -4.12 6.18
N PHE A 276 -10.66 -4.89 5.52
CA PHE A 276 -10.80 -5.24 4.11
C PHE A 276 -11.98 -6.17 3.81
N ALA A 277 -12.39 -6.21 2.56
CA ALA A 277 -13.47 -7.09 2.09
C ALA A 277 -13.19 -8.56 2.39
N MET A 278 -11.96 -9.04 2.20
CA MET A 278 -11.57 -10.42 2.50
C MET A 278 -11.76 -10.76 3.99
N ALA A 279 -11.49 -9.84 4.91
CA ALA A 279 -11.70 -10.06 6.34
C ALA A 279 -13.19 -10.28 6.69
N LYS A 280 -14.11 -9.66 5.93
CA LYS A 280 -15.57 -9.80 6.10
C LYS A 280 -16.15 -11.01 5.37
N ALA A 281 -15.39 -11.60 4.45
CA ALA A 281 -15.85 -12.71 3.64
C ALA A 281 -16.12 -13.96 4.53
N PRO A 282 -17.26 -14.65 4.34
CA PRO A 282 -17.59 -15.85 5.11
C PRO A 282 -16.76 -17.05 4.64
N TYR A 283 -16.78 -18.10 5.42
CA TYR A 283 -16.31 -19.39 4.94
C TYR A 283 -17.20 -19.88 3.80
N ASP A 284 -16.59 -20.35 2.72
CA ASP A 284 -17.24 -21.09 1.65
C ASP A 284 -17.47 -22.54 2.11
N ARG A 285 -16.43 -23.15 2.68
CA ARG A 285 -16.46 -24.48 3.28
C ARG A 285 -15.56 -24.54 4.50
N LYS A 286 -16.02 -25.20 5.56
CA LYS A 286 -15.21 -25.54 6.73
C LYS A 286 -14.68 -26.96 6.58
N PHE A 287 -13.51 -27.21 7.15
CA PHE A 287 -12.92 -28.53 7.26
C PHE A 287 -12.24 -28.71 8.61
N VAL A 288 -12.02 -29.95 9.00
CA VAL A 288 -11.25 -30.28 10.20
C VAL A 288 -9.80 -30.52 9.78
N LEU A 289 -8.89 -29.71 10.32
CA LEU A 289 -7.47 -29.89 10.11
C LEU A 289 -6.95 -30.92 11.11
N LYS A 290 -6.46 -32.06 10.63
CA LYS A 290 -6.04 -33.17 11.48
C LYS A 290 -4.89 -32.77 12.41
N GLY A 291 -5.06 -33.04 13.70
CA GLY A 291 -4.13 -32.64 14.76
C GLY A 291 -4.29 -31.18 15.24
N TYR A 292 -5.25 -30.45 14.66
CA TYR A 292 -5.59 -29.05 15.00
C TYR A 292 -7.11 -28.86 15.11
N GLU A 293 -7.82 -29.82 15.64
CA GLU A 293 -9.28 -29.87 15.75
C GLU A 293 -9.83 -28.78 16.67
N ASP A 294 -8.97 -28.18 17.47
CA ASP A 294 -9.23 -27.04 18.35
C ASP A 294 -9.33 -25.69 17.61
N LEU A 295 -8.90 -25.67 16.34
CA LEU A 295 -8.98 -24.46 15.50
C LEU A 295 -10.20 -24.50 14.57
N ASN A 296 -10.79 -23.33 14.33
CA ASN A 296 -11.71 -23.17 13.20
C ASN A 296 -10.88 -23.03 11.91
N ALA A 297 -11.02 -23.98 11.01
CA ALA A 297 -10.36 -23.95 9.70
C ALA A 297 -11.39 -24.02 8.56
N GLY A 298 -11.10 -23.34 7.45
CA GLY A 298 -11.97 -23.36 6.28
C GLY A 298 -11.44 -22.56 5.11
N ILE A 299 -12.04 -22.81 3.95
CA ILE A 299 -11.82 -22.06 2.71
C ILE A 299 -12.73 -20.82 2.75
N VAL A 300 -12.16 -19.65 2.48
CA VAL A 300 -12.90 -18.39 2.44
C VAL A 300 -13.62 -18.24 1.10
N LYS A 301 -14.85 -17.73 1.10
CA LYS A 301 -15.59 -17.35 -0.10
C LYS A 301 -14.93 -16.09 -0.71
N TRP A 302 -13.88 -16.31 -1.46
CA TRP A 302 -13.02 -15.25 -2.01
C TRP A 302 -12.60 -15.60 -3.45
N PRO A 303 -12.33 -14.64 -4.35
CA PRO A 303 -11.89 -14.93 -5.71
C PRO A 303 -10.56 -15.68 -5.77
N MET A 304 -9.67 -15.42 -4.79
CA MET A 304 -8.41 -16.13 -4.64
C MET A 304 -8.52 -17.31 -3.68
N SER A 305 -7.51 -18.17 -3.65
CA SER A 305 -7.50 -19.40 -2.85
C SER A 305 -7.01 -19.11 -1.42
N VAL A 306 -7.94 -18.99 -0.47
CA VAL A 306 -7.65 -18.58 0.91
C VAL A 306 -8.09 -19.65 1.89
N ILE A 307 -7.16 -20.08 2.76
CA ILE A 307 -7.42 -20.87 3.95
C ILE A 307 -7.42 -19.93 5.16
N ARG A 308 -8.48 -19.94 5.95
CA ARG A 308 -8.59 -19.16 7.19
C ARG A 308 -8.51 -20.06 8.39
N LEU A 309 -7.64 -19.69 9.33
CA LEU A 309 -7.50 -20.30 10.65
C LEU A 309 -7.94 -19.30 11.71
N GLN A 310 -8.72 -19.78 12.72
CA GLN A 310 -9.12 -18.98 13.86
C GLN A 310 -8.97 -19.78 15.15
N GLY A 311 -8.50 -19.13 16.21
CA GLY A 311 -8.36 -19.74 17.53
C GLY A 311 -7.97 -18.73 18.60
N LYS A 312 -7.94 -19.17 19.85
CA LYS A 312 -7.47 -18.36 20.97
C LYS A 312 -5.97 -18.52 21.21
N ASP A 313 -5.43 -19.66 20.84
CA ASP A 313 -4.03 -20.01 21.03
C ASP A 313 -3.23 -19.73 19.75
N ILE A 314 -2.35 -18.73 19.81
CA ILE A 314 -1.50 -18.31 18.70
C ILE A 314 -0.52 -19.42 18.31
N ASP A 315 0.05 -20.14 19.30
CA ASP A 315 1.04 -21.17 19.01
C ASP A 315 0.43 -22.31 18.21
N ARG A 316 -0.85 -22.65 18.49
CA ARG A 316 -1.61 -23.62 17.72
C ARG A 316 -1.87 -23.14 16.29
N ILE A 317 -2.25 -21.85 16.11
CA ILE A 317 -2.45 -21.27 14.77
C ILE A 317 -1.14 -21.26 13.99
N VAL A 318 -0.03 -20.88 14.63
CA VAL A 318 1.31 -20.85 14.00
C VAL A 318 1.76 -22.25 13.58
N GLN A 319 1.55 -23.27 14.42
CA GLN A 319 1.87 -24.66 14.08
C GLN A 319 1.04 -25.15 12.88
N ALA A 320 -0.26 -24.89 12.88
CA ALA A 320 -1.15 -25.24 11.78
C ALA A 320 -0.78 -24.50 10.48
N ALA A 321 -0.44 -23.22 10.57
CA ALA A 321 0.00 -22.42 9.42
C ALA A 321 1.33 -22.91 8.83
N ASP A 322 2.26 -23.28 9.68
CA ASP A 322 3.56 -23.86 9.26
C ASP A 322 3.38 -25.23 8.59
N HIS A 323 2.48 -26.06 9.12
CA HIS A 323 2.08 -27.31 8.49
C HIS A 323 1.49 -27.07 7.08
N ILE A 324 0.53 -26.13 6.95
CA ILE A 324 -0.07 -25.79 5.67
C ILE A 324 0.97 -25.22 4.69
N LEU A 325 1.86 -24.32 5.14
CA LEU A 325 2.93 -23.75 4.31
C LEU A 325 3.88 -24.84 3.80
N SER A 326 4.32 -25.73 4.68
CA SER A 326 5.23 -26.82 4.32
C SER A 326 4.59 -27.80 3.33
N SER A 327 3.33 -28.17 3.57
CA SER A 327 2.54 -29.01 2.67
C SER A 327 2.34 -28.33 1.31
N TRP A 328 2.00 -27.03 1.30
CA TRP A 328 1.82 -26.28 0.06
C TRP A 328 3.10 -26.17 -0.75
N ARG A 329 4.23 -25.90 -0.11
CA ARG A 329 5.53 -25.83 -0.79
C ARG A 329 5.94 -27.11 -1.49
N ALA A 330 5.55 -28.25 -0.97
CA ALA A 330 5.85 -29.55 -1.55
C ALA A 330 4.75 -30.07 -2.51
N TYR A 331 3.62 -29.35 -2.62
CA TYR A 331 2.44 -29.85 -3.34
C TYR A 331 2.52 -29.59 -4.83
N SER A 332 2.30 -30.66 -5.62
CA SER A 332 2.07 -30.58 -7.06
C SER A 332 0.76 -31.26 -7.41
N ASP A 333 0.01 -30.69 -8.34
CA ASP A 333 -1.23 -31.23 -8.95
C ASP A 333 -1.22 -30.87 -10.42
N GLU A 334 -0.71 -31.75 -11.26
CA GLU A 334 -0.58 -31.53 -12.70
C GLU A 334 -1.94 -31.25 -13.37
N ALA A 335 -3.01 -31.89 -12.88
CA ALA A 335 -4.34 -31.70 -13.41
C ALA A 335 -4.87 -30.25 -13.19
N ALA A 336 -4.38 -29.59 -12.14
CA ALA A 336 -4.67 -28.18 -11.85
C ALA A 336 -3.54 -27.23 -12.31
N PHE A 337 -2.55 -27.72 -13.04
CA PHE A 337 -1.36 -26.99 -13.46
C PHE A 337 -0.56 -26.41 -12.29
N ILE A 338 -0.55 -27.08 -11.15
CA ILE A 338 0.20 -26.67 -9.96
C ILE A 338 1.48 -27.50 -9.87
N PHE A 339 2.63 -26.84 -9.91
CA PHE A 339 3.93 -27.43 -9.76
C PHE A 339 4.63 -26.76 -8.58
N SER A 340 5.14 -27.56 -7.66
CA SER A 340 5.89 -27.07 -6.50
C SER A 340 7.21 -26.45 -6.92
N GLU A 341 7.85 -27.01 -7.95
CA GLU A 341 9.09 -26.51 -8.54
C GLU A 341 9.21 -26.92 -10.01
N THR A 342 10.05 -26.21 -10.75
CA THR A 342 10.48 -26.55 -12.12
C THR A 342 12.00 -26.36 -12.20
N GLU A 343 12.73 -27.41 -12.58
CA GLU A 343 14.21 -27.35 -12.68
C GLU A 343 14.88 -26.80 -11.40
N GLY A 344 14.36 -27.18 -10.22
CA GLY A 344 14.85 -26.73 -8.92
C GLY A 344 14.44 -25.30 -8.51
N THR A 345 13.62 -24.62 -9.32
CA THR A 345 13.07 -23.29 -8.97
C THR A 345 11.72 -23.46 -8.29
N PRO A 346 11.55 -23.05 -7.02
CA PRO A 346 10.29 -23.17 -6.29
C PRO A 346 9.24 -22.19 -6.80
N HIS A 347 7.97 -22.63 -6.77
CA HIS A 347 6.82 -21.83 -7.25
C HIS A 347 5.79 -21.55 -6.18
N ASN A 348 5.61 -22.44 -5.20
CA ASN A 348 4.58 -22.31 -4.19
C ASN A 348 5.02 -21.45 -3.00
N THR A 349 4.19 -20.48 -2.64
CA THR A 349 4.35 -19.66 -1.45
C THR A 349 2.99 -19.20 -0.93
N ILE A 350 2.97 -18.41 0.15
CA ILE A 350 1.75 -17.91 0.79
C ILE A 350 1.88 -16.40 1.03
N THR A 351 0.75 -15.69 0.92
CA THR A 351 0.56 -14.33 1.43
C THR A 351 -0.24 -14.44 2.73
N PRO A 352 0.39 -14.33 3.92
CA PRO A 352 -0.29 -14.46 5.21
C PRO A 352 -0.79 -13.11 5.73
N ILE A 353 -1.99 -13.06 6.35
CA ILE A 353 -2.57 -11.87 6.97
C ILE A 353 -3.15 -12.24 8.34
N ALA A 354 -2.61 -11.61 9.39
CA ALA A 354 -3.05 -11.81 10.77
C ALA A 354 -3.85 -10.61 11.28
N ARG A 355 -4.84 -10.88 12.15
CA ARG A 355 -5.64 -9.85 12.82
C ARG A 355 -6.39 -10.43 14.02
N MET A 356 -6.95 -9.55 14.84
CA MET A 356 -8.00 -9.92 15.78
C MET A 356 -9.35 -9.92 15.04
N HIS A 357 -10.16 -10.94 15.28
CA HIS A 357 -11.56 -10.99 14.90
C HIS A 357 -12.40 -11.29 16.14
N LYS A 358 -13.06 -10.26 16.71
CA LYS A 358 -13.69 -10.32 18.03
C LYS A 358 -12.65 -10.72 19.10
N ASP A 359 -12.83 -11.87 19.75
CA ASP A 359 -11.98 -12.43 20.80
C ASP A 359 -11.05 -13.57 20.30
N LEU A 360 -10.98 -13.78 18.99
CA LEU A 360 -10.14 -14.78 18.36
C LEU A 360 -9.01 -14.12 17.55
N TYR A 361 -7.86 -14.76 17.54
CA TYR A 361 -6.84 -14.51 16.54
C TYR A 361 -7.23 -15.18 15.23
N GLU A 362 -7.02 -14.48 14.12
CA GLU A 362 -7.36 -14.95 12.79
C GLU A 362 -6.16 -14.81 11.87
N LEU A 363 -5.90 -15.85 11.09
CA LEU A 363 -4.85 -15.87 10.07
C LEU A 363 -5.44 -16.34 8.74
N ASP A 364 -5.37 -15.48 7.73
CA ASP A 364 -5.65 -15.85 6.35
C ASP A 364 -4.35 -16.24 5.64
N LEU A 365 -4.34 -17.42 5.02
CA LEU A 365 -3.24 -17.96 4.23
C LEU A 365 -3.68 -17.98 2.76
N VAL A 366 -3.24 -17.00 1.98
CA VAL A 366 -3.54 -16.94 0.55
C VAL A 366 -2.51 -17.70 -0.23
N LEU A 367 -2.91 -18.79 -0.84
CA LEU A 367 -2.02 -19.66 -1.63
C LEU A 367 -1.58 -18.95 -2.90
N ARG A 368 -0.29 -18.93 -3.18
CA ARG A 368 0.31 -18.29 -4.36
C ARG A 368 1.22 -19.29 -5.10
N ASN A 369 1.32 -19.10 -6.40
CA ASN A 369 2.24 -19.82 -7.26
C ASN A 369 2.74 -18.88 -8.37
N ASN A 370 4.05 -18.85 -8.62
CA ASN A 370 4.68 -17.90 -9.55
C ASN A 370 5.15 -18.55 -10.86
N ILE A 371 4.66 -19.76 -11.19
CA ILE A 371 5.07 -20.44 -12.41
C ILE A 371 4.77 -19.60 -13.66
N THR A 372 5.70 -19.60 -14.59
CA THR A 372 5.58 -18.96 -15.90
C THR A 372 5.59 -19.99 -17.01
N THR A 373 5.05 -19.65 -18.16
CA THR A 373 5.16 -20.41 -19.42
C THR A 373 5.47 -19.46 -20.55
N GLU A 374 5.84 -20.00 -21.73
CA GLU A 374 6.00 -19.16 -22.94
C GLU A 374 4.73 -18.37 -23.27
N LYS A 375 3.54 -18.95 -23.03
CA LYS A 375 2.24 -18.30 -23.26
C LYS A 375 1.89 -17.31 -22.14
N SER A 376 2.42 -17.48 -20.93
CA SER A 376 2.16 -16.68 -19.75
C SER A 376 3.48 -16.21 -19.10
N PRO A 377 4.24 -15.33 -19.77
CA PRO A 377 5.57 -14.90 -19.29
C PRO A 377 5.50 -14.02 -18.02
N TRP A 378 4.34 -13.46 -17.72
CA TRP A 378 4.06 -12.69 -16.49
C TRP A 378 3.56 -13.53 -15.32
N GLY A 379 3.38 -14.85 -15.53
CA GLY A 379 2.83 -15.79 -14.57
C GLY A 379 1.51 -16.41 -15.06
N VAL A 380 1.32 -17.70 -14.76
CA VAL A 380 0.05 -18.40 -15.04
C VAL A 380 -1.08 -17.89 -14.14
N TYR A 381 -0.72 -17.54 -12.89
CA TYR A 381 -1.63 -16.99 -11.88
C TYR A 381 -1.47 -15.46 -11.78
N HIS A 382 -1.61 -14.81 -12.93
CA HIS A 382 -1.48 -13.37 -13.14
C HIS A 382 -2.68 -12.88 -13.96
N PRO A 383 -3.07 -11.59 -13.87
CA PRO A 383 -4.11 -11.04 -14.75
C PRO A 383 -3.84 -11.38 -16.22
N SER A 384 -4.85 -11.91 -16.91
CA SER A 384 -4.76 -12.23 -18.33
C SER A 384 -4.60 -10.96 -19.19
N ALA A 385 -4.07 -11.11 -20.40
CA ALA A 385 -3.70 -9.99 -21.26
C ALA A 385 -4.86 -9.05 -21.61
N ASP A 386 -6.08 -9.60 -21.76
CA ASP A 386 -7.31 -8.86 -21.99
C ASP A 386 -7.67 -7.88 -20.85
N LEU A 387 -7.22 -8.16 -19.62
CA LEU A 387 -7.46 -7.31 -18.45
C LEU A 387 -6.38 -6.21 -18.26
N HIS A 388 -5.28 -6.28 -19.02
CA HIS A 388 -4.13 -5.37 -18.87
C HIS A 388 -4.44 -3.91 -19.20
N HIS A 389 -5.51 -3.65 -19.93
CA HIS A 389 -5.98 -2.29 -20.19
C HIS A 389 -6.41 -1.57 -18.90
N ILE A 390 -6.83 -2.29 -17.86
CA ILE A 390 -7.17 -1.78 -16.53
C ILE A 390 -6.05 -2.08 -15.52
N LYS A 391 -5.65 -3.36 -15.36
CA LYS A 391 -4.66 -3.77 -14.35
C LYS A 391 -3.67 -4.77 -14.95
N LYS A 392 -2.41 -4.35 -15.08
CA LYS A 392 -1.32 -5.18 -15.63
C LYS A 392 -0.33 -5.63 -14.57
N GLU A 393 -0.20 -4.87 -13.48
CA GLU A 393 0.79 -5.10 -12.44
C GLU A 393 0.48 -6.36 -11.63
N ASN A 394 1.50 -6.88 -10.97
CA ASN A 394 1.39 -8.01 -10.05
C ASN A 394 0.39 -7.70 -8.92
N ILE A 395 -0.32 -8.73 -8.46
CA ILE A 395 -1.30 -8.63 -7.38
C ILE A 395 -0.58 -8.80 -6.04
N GLY A 396 -0.40 -7.69 -5.34
CA GLY A 396 0.22 -7.63 -4.02
C GLY A 396 -0.78 -7.78 -2.87
N LEU A 397 -0.28 -7.64 -1.64
CA LEU A 397 -1.06 -7.85 -0.41
C LEU A 397 -2.36 -7.05 -0.37
N ILE A 398 -2.33 -5.78 -0.78
CA ILE A 398 -3.48 -4.87 -0.71
C ILE A 398 -4.59 -5.33 -1.65
N GLU A 399 -4.23 -5.65 -2.90
CA GLU A 399 -5.19 -6.14 -3.88
C GLU A 399 -5.75 -7.50 -3.48
N VAL A 400 -4.90 -8.39 -2.95
CA VAL A 400 -5.32 -9.70 -2.41
C VAL A 400 -6.45 -9.55 -1.40
N MET A 401 -6.41 -8.53 -0.55
CA MET A 401 -7.42 -8.26 0.47
C MET A 401 -8.68 -7.57 -0.06
N GLY A 402 -8.72 -7.17 -1.34
CA GLY A 402 -9.91 -6.64 -2.01
C GLY A 402 -9.94 -5.13 -2.20
N LEU A 403 -8.78 -4.46 -2.17
CA LEU A 403 -8.66 -3.06 -2.53
C LEU A 403 -7.84 -2.93 -3.82
N ALA A 404 -8.48 -2.54 -4.92
CA ALA A 404 -7.79 -2.24 -6.17
C ALA A 404 -7.01 -0.94 -6.07
N VAL A 405 -5.71 -0.99 -6.39
CA VAL A 405 -4.90 0.20 -6.61
C VAL A 405 -4.62 0.30 -8.10
N LEU A 406 -5.36 1.18 -8.77
CA LEU A 406 -5.34 1.36 -10.22
C LEU A 406 -4.46 2.56 -10.61
N PRO A 407 -3.83 2.53 -11.80
CA PRO A 407 -2.92 3.58 -12.25
C PRO A 407 -3.64 4.90 -12.56
N ALA A 408 -2.97 6.02 -12.32
CA ALA A 408 -3.49 7.38 -12.50
C ALA A 408 -3.98 7.68 -13.93
N ARG A 409 -3.34 7.05 -14.95
CA ARG A 409 -3.76 7.20 -16.35
C ARG A 409 -5.24 6.92 -16.58
N LEU A 410 -5.83 6.01 -15.80
CA LEU A 410 -7.24 5.61 -15.97
C LEU A 410 -8.22 6.75 -15.72
N LYS A 411 -7.87 7.77 -14.93
CA LYS A 411 -8.73 8.93 -14.77
C LYS A 411 -9.03 9.57 -16.13
N ARG A 412 -7.98 10.00 -16.83
CA ARG A 412 -8.12 10.66 -18.13
C ARG A 412 -8.68 9.71 -19.20
N GLU A 413 -8.19 8.46 -19.23
CA GLU A 413 -8.65 7.48 -20.20
C GLU A 413 -10.15 7.19 -20.07
N MET A 414 -10.69 7.13 -18.84
CA MET A 414 -12.12 6.87 -18.63
C MET A 414 -12.99 8.10 -18.90
N GLU A 415 -12.53 9.29 -18.52
CA GLU A 415 -13.21 10.56 -18.86
C GLU A 415 -13.34 10.71 -20.39
N GLU A 416 -12.27 10.48 -21.14
CA GLU A 416 -12.28 10.53 -22.61
C GLU A 416 -13.11 9.38 -23.25
N LEU A 417 -13.09 8.19 -22.64
CA LEU A 417 -13.89 7.05 -23.07
C LEU A 417 -15.39 7.32 -22.93
N GLU A 418 -15.81 7.91 -21.81
CA GLU A 418 -17.21 8.31 -21.57
C GLU A 418 -17.71 9.29 -22.64
N GLU A 419 -16.89 10.29 -23.00
CA GLU A 419 -17.21 11.24 -24.08
C GLU A 419 -17.35 10.53 -25.42
N TYR A 420 -16.43 9.61 -25.78
CA TYR A 420 -16.49 8.84 -27.03
C TYR A 420 -17.76 8.00 -27.13
N ILE A 421 -18.17 7.36 -26.03
CA ILE A 421 -19.38 6.54 -25.97
C ILE A 421 -20.64 7.43 -26.14
N LEU A 422 -20.74 8.55 -25.43
CA LEU A 422 -21.88 9.47 -25.52
C LEU A 422 -22.03 10.09 -26.92
N GLU A 423 -20.93 10.34 -27.58
CA GLU A 423 -20.92 10.93 -28.93
C GLU A 423 -20.95 9.90 -30.06
N ASN A 424 -21.06 8.59 -29.75
CA ASN A 424 -21.01 7.48 -30.70
C ASN A 424 -19.76 7.52 -31.62
N LYS A 425 -18.61 7.94 -31.06
CA LYS A 425 -17.32 7.95 -31.77
C LYS A 425 -16.71 6.55 -31.80
N ASP A 426 -15.96 6.23 -32.85
CA ASP A 426 -15.20 4.99 -32.94
C ASP A 426 -14.01 4.99 -31.96
N ILE A 427 -14.12 4.20 -30.90
CA ILE A 427 -13.10 4.05 -29.85
C ILE A 427 -11.77 3.54 -30.44
N ARG A 428 -11.82 2.69 -31.46
CA ARG A 428 -10.65 2.12 -32.12
C ARG A 428 -9.84 3.14 -32.92
N SER A 429 -10.45 4.25 -33.28
CA SER A 429 -9.78 5.36 -33.98
C SER A 429 -8.81 6.16 -33.07
N ASN A 430 -8.96 6.03 -31.74
CA ASN A 430 -8.14 6.74 -30.78
C ASN A 430 -7.01 5.83 -30.26
N GLU A 431 -5.76 6.23 -30.47
CA GLU A 431 -4.55 5.45 -30.12
C GLU A 431 -4.44 5.13 -28.61
N VAL A 432 -5.00 5.97 -27.73
CA VAL A 432 -5.00 5.77 -26.28
C VAL A 432 -6.14 4.85 -25.85
N LEU A 433 -7.32 5.02 -26.45
CA LEU A 433 -8.54 4.34 -26.05
C LEU A 433 -8.74 2.98 -26.73
N LYS A 434 -8.13 2.71 -27.88
CA LYS A 434 -8.32 1.48 -28.68
C LYS A 434 -8.13 0.19 -27.86
N LYS A 435 -7.28 0.22 -26.83
CA LYS A 435 -7.06 -0.92 -25.91
C LYS A 435 -8.27 -1.25 -25.05
N HIS A 436 -9.25 -0.34 -24.93
CA HIS A 436 -10.49 -0.53 -24.18
C HIS A 436 -11.66 -0.95 -25.06
N ALA A 437 -11.53 -0.90 -26.39
CA ALA A 437 -12.64 -1.05 -27.33
C ALA A 437 -13.33 -2.42 -27.22
N ASP A 438 -12.55 -3.52 -27.21
CA ASP A 438 -13.12 -4.87 -27.11
C ASP A 438 -13.87 -5.08 -25.78
N TRP A 439 -13.33 -4.55 -24.69
CA TRP A 439 -13.99 -4.55 -23.38
C TRP A 439 -15.30 -3.75 -23.39
N VAL A 440 -15.34 -2.59 -24.06
CA VAL A 440 -16.58 -1.79 -24.17
C VAL A 440 -17.63 -2.54 -24.98
N ASP A 441 -17.25 -3.19 -26.08
CA ASP A 441 -18.16 -3.98 -26.91
C ASP A 441 -18.84 -5.14 -26.13
N GLU A 442 -18.18 -5.70 -25.10
CA GLU A 442 -18.76 -6.77 -24.27
C GLU A 442 -19.98 -6.31 -23.45
N TRP A 443 -20.07 -5.06 -23.09
CA TRP A 443 -21.07 -4.60 -22.13
C TRP A 443 -21.96 -3.45 -22.60
N ILE A 444 -21.57 -2.67 -23.59
CA ILE A 444 -22.26 -1.44 -23.99
C ILE A 444 -23.73 -1.68 -24.33
N SER A 445 -24.05 -2.81 -24.97
CA SER A 445 -25.42 -3.17 -25.35
C SER A 445 -26.32 -3.57 -24.17
N ASN A 446 -25.74 -3.78 -22.98
CA ASN A 446 -26.47 -4.20 -21.79
C ASN A 446 -27.08 -3.02 -21.02
N TYR A 447 -26.78 -1.78 -21.44
CA TYR A 447 -27.16 -0.56 -20.73
C TYR A 447 -27.90 0.42 -21.63
N ASN A 448 -28.87 1.13 -21.05
CA ASN A 448 -29.37 2.36 -21.64
C ASN A 448 -28.45 3.50 -21.16
N ILE A 449 -27.55 3.94 -22.05
CA ILE A 449 -26.48 4.90 -21.69
C ILE A 449 -26.98 6.32 -21.89
N GLU A 450 -26.84 7.10 -20.81
CA GLU A 450 -27.18 8.51 -20.74
C GLU A 450 -26.02 9.27 -20.06
N LYS A 451 -25.98 10.58 -20.24
CA LYS A 451 -24.92 11.43 -19.65
C LYS A 451 -24.87 11.31 -18.12
N GLU A 452 -26.02 11.11 -17.49
CA GLU A 452 -26.20 11.04 -16.04
C GLU A 452 -25.72 9.71 -15.46
N ASN A 453 -25.62 8.62 -16.24
CA ASN A 453 -25.32 7.28 -15.73
C ASN A 453 -24.02 6.68 -16.27
N ILE A 454 -23.45 7.19 -17.36
CA ILE A 454 -22.25 6.58 -18.00
C ILE A 454 -21.09 6.44 -17.03
N HIS A 455 -20.82 7.44 -16.20
CA HIS A 455 -19.73 7.39 -15.22
C HIS A 455 -19.89 6.20 -14.24
N SER A 456 -21.08 6.03 -13.68
CA SER A 456 -21.36 4.92 -12.76
C SER A 456 -21.30 3.55 -13.43
N ILE A 457 -21.70 3.46 -14.71
CA ILE A 457 -21.60 2.24 -15.52
C ILE A 457 -20.12 1.88 -15.73
N VAL A 458 -19.29 2.83 -16.16
CA VAL A 458 -17.85 2.62 -16.37
C VAL A 458 -17.16 2.20 -15.08
N GLN A 459 -17.47 2.83 -13.93
CA GLN A 459 -16.96 2.39 -12.63
C GLN A 459 -17.38 0.97 -12.27
N ALA A 460 -18.63 0.59 -12.53
CA ALA A 460 -19.12 -0.77 -12.29
C ALA A 460 -18.38 -1.80 -13.18
N GLU A 461 -18.17 -1.46 -14.45
CA GLU A 461 -17.47 -2.35 -15.39
C GLU A 461 -15.98 -2.48 -15.06
N ILE A 462 -15.28 -1.40 -14.64
CA ILE A 462 -13.91 -1.48 -14.11
C ILE A 462 -13.86 -2.44 -12.91
N SER A 463 -14.84 -2.36 -12.03
CA SER A 463 -14.90 -3.21 -10.84
C SER A 463 -15.07 -4.69 -11.19
N LYS A 464 -15.85 -5.01 -12.24
CA LYS A 464 -15.97 -6.39 -12.76
C LYS A 464 -14.64 -6.89 -13.32
N VAL A 465 -13.88 -6.01 -14.01
CA VAL A 465 -12.52 -6.34 -14.45
C VAL A 465 -11.64 -6.68 -13.27
N PHE A 466 -11.69 -5.90 -12.17
CA PHE A 466 -10.88 -6.19 -10.99
C PHE A 466 -11.25 -7.52 -10.31
N VAL A 467 -12.52 -7.91 -10.29
CA VAL A 467 -12.95 -9.26 -9.84
C VAL A 467 -12.30 -10.33 -10.70
N LYS A 468 -12.34 -10.19 -12.03
CA LYS A 468 -11.67 -11.13 -12.96
C LYS A 468 -10.14 -11.17 -12.71
N VAL A 469 -9.52 -10.04 -12.44
CA VAL A 469 -8.09 -9.92 -12.08
C VAL A 469 -7.77 -10.77 -10.85
N LEU A 470 -8.57 -10.70 -9.78
CA LEU A 470 -8.37 -11.52 -8.59
C LEU A 470 -8.64 -13.01 -8.86
N GLU A 471 -9.65 -13.34 -9.65
CA GLU A 471 -9.95 -14.73 -10.06
C GLU A 471 -8.82 -15.32 -10.91
N CYS A 472 -8.19 -14.53 -11.80
CA CYS A 472 -7.00 -14.93 -12.55
C CYS A 472 -5.80 -15.21 -11.62
N ALA A 473 -5.61 -14.36 -10.60
CA ALA A 473 -4.53 -14.51 -9.63
C ALA A 473 -4.74 -15.67 -8.62
N GLY A 474 -5.96 -16.19 -8.52
CA GLY A 474 -6.28 -17.38 -7.70
C GLY A 474 -5.69 -18.65 -8.27
N VAL A 475 -5.00 -19.44 -7.42
CA VAL A 475 -4.41 -20.73 -7.83
C VAL A 475 -5.51 -21.74 -8.18
N TYR A 476 -6.46 -21.93 -7.30
CA TYR A 476 -7.64 -22.75 -7.55
C TYR A 476 -8.77 -21.88 -8.11
N LYS A 477 -9.19 -22.15 -9.34
CA LYS A 477 -10.24 -21.38 -10.01
C LYS A 477 -11.61 -21.59 -9.34
N ARG A 478 -12.52 -20.65 -9.53
CA ARG A 478 -13.85 -20.66 -8.90
C ARG A 478 -14.91 -21.49 -9.68
N ASN A 479 -14.47 -22.33 -10.61
CA ASN A 479 -15.28 -23.36 -11.27
C ASN A 479 -15.22 -24.69 -10.49
N GLU A 480 -16.01 -25.67 -10.89
CA GLU A 480 -16.12 -26.99 -10.26
C GLU A 480 -14.76 -27.70 -10.19
N GLU A 481 -14.04 -27.77 -11.31
CA GLU A 481 -12.73 -28.41 -11.42
C GLU A 481 -11.68 -27.78 -10.47
N GLY A 482 -11.66 -26.45 -10.39
CA GLY A 482 -10.75 -25.72 -9.50
C GLY A 482 -11.09 -25.93 -8.02
N GLN A 483 -12.37 -26.05 -7.68
CA GLN A 483 -12.79 -26.33 -6.32
C GLN A 483 -12.52 -27.77 -5.90
N GLU A 484 -12.69 -28.74 -6.81
CA GLU A 484 -12.28 -30.13 -6.59
C GLU A 484 -10.75 -30.24 -6.40
N ALA A 485 -9.97 -29.49 -7.19
CA ALA A 485 -8.52 -29.43 -7.02
C ALA A 485 -8.13 -28.84 -5.65
N PHE A 486 -8.84 -27.83 -5.19
CA PHE A 486 -8.60 -27.29 -3.84
C PHE A 486 -8.91 -28.33 -2.76
N ASP A 487 -10.00 -29.10 -2.92
CA ASP A 487 -10.35 -30.18 -1.99
C ASP A 487 -9.30 -31.31 -2.00
N ARG A 488 -8.66 -31.59 -3.15
CA ARG A 488 -7.54 -32.54 -3.19
C ARG A 488 -6.38 -32.07 -2.33
N PHE A 489 -6.02 -30.79 -2.40
CA PHE A 489 -4.98 -30.22 -1.51
C PHE A 489 -5.40 -30.29 -0.04
N ILE A 490 -6.61 -29.85 0.31
CA ILE A 490 -7.11 -29.90 1.69
C ILE A 490 -7.06 -31.31 2.28
N LYS A 491 -7.33 -32.34 1.48
CA LYS A 491 -7.25 -33.77 1.92
C LYS A 491 -5.82 -34.22 2.23
N THR A 492 -4.80 -33.48 1.81
CA THR A 492 -3.40 -33.81 2.14
C THR A 492 -2.95 -33.21 3.48
N LEU A 493 -3.73 -32.31 4.05
CA LEU A 493 -3.49 -31.65 5.33
C LEU A 493 -4.05 -32.49 6.48
#